data_a7210173059304fb6ddcb0073e190363
#
_entry.id   a7210173059304fb6ddcb0073e190363
#
_cell.length_a   1.000
_cell.length_b   1.000
_cell.length_c   1.000
_cell.angle_alpha   90.00
_cell.angle_beta   90.00
_cell.angle_gamma   90.00
#
_symmetry.space_group_name_H-M   'P 1'
#
loop_
_entity.id
_entity.type
_entity.pdbx_description
1 polymer ?
#
loop_
_entity_poly.entity_id
_entity_poly.type
_entity_poly.pdbx_seq_one_letter_code
_entity_poly.pdbx_strand_id
1 'polypeptide(L)'
;MAAVEMGVFDLVGTEGMPEADAASRLGIASRPARGLFDTCVATGLLLREGGTIRSTPAAAKYLASDSEYSLRNYVLDERWCWPAWGRLEEALRSDAPPLPQDDDGYHVFPEEFLLDFLHGHSLAMGELLAETIAFDGVTRVMDVGGGSGAVSIALCRANPSLQAVVVDREEVLVKTREHIERAGLSDRISTRNANVFTDTLPDDCDAAVIASMLHDFSVERAAEILSRVAASLPSGGTLVVMEIAPDDDRGGPVLPAVFTVTMIVNTEGGIAFTRAELKEMIEAAGFEVERDVTLGERYVTTAIEARKR
;
A
#
# COMPACT_ATOMS: atom_id res chain seq x y z
N MET A 1 -11.37 13.21 5.30
CA MET A 1 -10.35 13.48 6.33
C MET A 1 -10.98 13.88 7.67
N ALA A 2 -11.54 15.07 7.88
CA ALA A 2 -12.08 15.51 9.19
C ALA A 2 -13.06 14.52 9.84
N ALA A 3 -13.99 13.91 9.10
CA ALA A 3 -14.91 12.91 9.63
C ALA A 3 -14.20 11.66 10.16
N VAL A 4 -13.12 11.25 9.51
CA VAL A 4 -12.28 10.11 9.93
C VAL A 4 -11.49 10.48 11.18
N GLU A 5 -10.86 11.64 11.21
CA GLU A 5 -10.09 12.14 12.35
C GLU A 5 -10.95 12.27 13.61
N MET A 6 -12.18 12.78 13.46
CA MET A 6 -13.15 12.91 14.55
C MET A 6 -13.79 11.59 14.99
N GLY A 7 -13.52 10.49 14.31
CA GLY A 7 -14.08 9.18 14.64
C GLY A 7 -15.59 9.06 14.34
N VAL A 8 -16.09 9.77 13.33
CA VAL A 8 -17.54 9.74 12.99
C VAL A 8 -17.98 8.32 12.68
N PHE A 9 -17.21 7.56 11.90
CA PHE A 9 -17.58 6.23 11.43
C PHE A 9 -17.56 5.18 12.54
N ASP A 10 -16.63 5.31 13.50
CA ASP A 10 -16.59 4.48 14.70
C ASP A 10 -17.76 4.79 15.63
N LEU A 11 -18.11 6.09 15.75
CA LEU A 11 -19.16 6.55 16.65
C LEU A 11 -20.54 6.11 16.17
N VAL A 12 -20.86 6.32 14.89
CA VAL A 12 -22.22 6.04 14.39
C VAL A 12 -22.42 4.57 13.99
N GLY A 13 -21.34 3.86 13.63
CA GLY A 13 -21.39 2.46 13.24
C GLY A 13 -22.46 2.15 12.17
N THR A 14 -22.79 0.89 12.02
CA THR A 14 -23.88 0.42 11.12
C THR A 14 -25.25 0.49 11.76
N GLU A 15 -25.33 0.47 13.10
CA GLU A 15 -26.59 0.58 13.87
C GLU A 15 -27.16 2.00 13.79
N GLY A 16 -26.28 3.00 13.77
CA GLY A 16 -26.66 4.40 13.66
C GLY A 16 -27.08 5.05 14.99
N MET A 17 -27.21 6.38 14.94
CA MET A 17 -27.73 7.17 16.05
C MET A 17 -28.37 8.48 15.56
N PRO A 18 -29.19 9.17 16.40
CA PRO A 18 -29.68 10.50 16.08
C PRO A 18 -28.56 11.50 15.81
N GLU A 19 -28.71 12.33 14.79
CA GLU A 19 -27.68 13.34 14.41
C GLU A 19 -27.32 14.29 15.56
N ALA A 20 -28.29 14.67 16.39
CA ALA A 20 -28.07 15.55 17.51
C ALA A 20 -27.16 14.88 18.58
N ASP A 21 -27.35 13.57 18.80
CA ASP A 21 -26.55 12.80 19.74
C ASP A 21 -25.13 12.60 19.21
N ALA A 22 -24.98 12.31 17.90
CA ALA A 22 -23.67 12.23 17.24
C ALA A 22 -22.91 13.56 17.35
N ALA A 23 -23.57 14.68 17.03
CA ALA A 23 -22.96 16.01 17.16
C ALA A 23 -22.52 16.31 18.59
N SER A 24 -23.37 15.98 19.57
CA SER A 24 -23.06 16.17 21.00
C SER A 24 -21.84 15.35 21.44
N ARG A 25 -21.78 14.06 21.05
CA ARG A 25 -20.65 13.17 21.40
C ARG A 25 -19.35 13.58 20.72
N LEU A 26 -19.43 14.12 19.50
CA LEU A 26 -18.27 14.65 18.76
C LEU A 26 -17.85 16.04 19.26
N GLY A 27 -18.61 16.67 20.17
CA GLY A 27 -18.32 18.01 20.70
C GLY A 27 -18.45 19.12 19.66
N ILE A 28 -19.29 18.95 18.63
CA ILE A 28 -19.50 19.93 17.54
C ILE A 28 -20.87 20.56 17.59
N ALA A 29 -20.92 21.88 17.32
CA ALA A 29 -22.18 22.61 17.28
C ALA A 29 -23.04 22.20 16.09
N SER A 30 -24.36 22.41 16.18
CA SER A 30 -25.33 21.93 15.18
C SER A 30 -25.08 22.40 13.75
N ARG A 31 -24.61 23.63 13.55
CA ARG A 31 -24.32 24.14 12.19
C ARG A 31 -23.15 23.41 11.51
N PRO A 32 -21.95 23.30 12.11
CA PRO A 32 -20.85 22.52 11.51
C PRO A 32 -21.19 21.03 11.45
N ALA A 33 -21.90 20.44 12.43
CA ALA A 33 -22.34 19.05 12.39
C ALA A 33 -23.20 18.76 11.16
N ARG A 34 -24.18 19.62 10.87
CA ARG A 34 -25.00 19.51 9.66
C ARG A 34 -24.13 19.48 8.40
N GLY A 35 -23.20 20.45 8.24
CA GLY A 35 -22.34 20.49 7.06
C GLY A 35 -21.48 19.23 6.91
N LEU A 36 -20.93 18.70 7.99
CA LEU A 36 -20.14 17.47 8.00
C LEU A 36 -20.98 16.26 7.61
N PHE A 37 -22.14 16.06 8.26
CA PHE A 37 -23.00 14.91 8.00
C PHE A 37 -23.65 14.98 6.62
N ASP A 38 -24.14 16.17 6.17
CA ASP A 38 -24.67 16.35 4.82
C ASP A 38 -23.65 15.95 3.76
N THR A 39 -22.37 16.37 3.94
CA THR A 39 -21.28 15.99 3.03
C THR A 39 -21.04 14.49 3.04
N CYS A 40 -20.98 13.86 4.21
CA CYS A 40 -20.79 12.40 4.31
C CYS A 40 -21.98 11.62 3.69
N VAL A 41 -23.21 12.11 3.82
CA VAL A 41 -24.37 11.51 3.16
C VAL A 41 -24.31 11.69 1.65
N ALA A 42 -24.04 12.90 1.18
CA ALA A 42 -23.94 13.22 -0.25
C ALA A 42 -22.85 12.44 -0.97
N THR A 43 -21.74 12.11 -0.26
CA THR A 43 -20.64 11.31 -0.78
C THR A 43 -20.82 9.79 -0.59
N GLY A 44 -21.96 9.35 -0.06
CA GLY A 44 -22.26 7.92 0.13
C GLY A 44 -21.49 7.24 1.26
N LEU A 45 -20.94 8.02 2.20
CA LEU A 45 -20.26 7.49 3.38
C LEU A 45 -21.21 7.25 4.55
N LEU A 46 -22.26 8.05 4.67
CA LEU A 46 -23.34 7.88 5.64
C LEU A 46 -24.68 7.69 4.94
N LEU A 47 -25.58 7.00 5.60
CA LEU A 47 -27.03 6.95 5.29
C LEU A 47 -27.75 7.79 6.32
N ARG A 48 -28.87 8.44 5.87
CA ARG A 48 -29.73 9.24 6.76
C ARG A 48 -31.18 8.80 6.60
N GLU A 49 -31.81 8.41 7.70
CA GLU A 49 -33.23 8.02 7.77
C GLU A 49 -33.87 8.56 9.06
N GLY A 50 -34.93 9.35 8.95
CA GLY A 50 -35.69 9.82 10.12
C GLY A 50 -34.89 10.62 11.14
N GLY A 51 -33.83 11.35 10.71
CA GLY A 51 -32.95 12.09 11.60
C GLY A 51 -31.86 11.25 12.28
N THR A 52 -31.78 9.97 11.96
CA THR A 52 -30.71 9.05 12.35
C THR A 52 -29.69 8.94 11.20
N ILE A 53 -28.41 8.93 11.55
CA ILE A 53 -27.30 8.68 10.62
C ILE A 53 -26.60 7.37 10.99
N ARG A 54 -26.13 6.64 9.98
CA ARG A 54 -25.34 5.41 10.15
C ARG A 54 -24.30 5.28 9.04
N SER A 55 -23.23 4.56 9.31
CA SER A 55 -22.22 4.24 8.29
C SER A 55 -22.79 3.36 7.20
N THR A 56 -22.41 3.62 5.94
CA THR A 56 -22.66 2.67 4.86
C THR A 56 -21.78 1.43 5.07
N PRO A 57 -22.11 0.26 4.46
CA PRO A 57 -21.25 -0.93 4.53
C PRO A 57 -19.81 -0.64 4.08
N ALA A 58 -19.64 0.19 3.04
CA ALA A 58 -18.31 0.60 2.58
C ALA A 58 -17.58 1.46 3.62
N ALA A 59 -18.24 2.46 4.21
CA ALA A 59 -17.63 3.28 5.24
C ALA A 59 -17.29 2.47 6.50
N ALA A 60 -18.14 1.54 6.92
CA ALA A 60 -17.85 0.64 8.04
C ALA A 60 -16.64 -0.27 7.75
N LYS A 61 -16.53 -0.81 6.52
CA LYS A 61 -15.41 -1.66 6.13
C LYS A 61 -14.09 -0.89 6.02
N TYR A 62 -14.12 0.31 5.44
CA TYR A 62 -12.87 1.00 5.06
C TYR A 62 -12.52 2.22 5.91
N LEU A 63 -13.42 2.73 6.77
CA LEU A 63 -13.16 3.95 7.55
C LEU A 63 -13.34 3.76 9.07
N ALA A 64 -13.87 2.61 9.52
CA ALA A 64 -13.88 2.26 10.92
C ALA A 64 -12.49 1.77 11.38
N SER A 65 -12.11 2.10 12.61
CA SER A 65 -10.76 1.83 13.12
C SER A 65 -10.50 0.36 13.44
N ASP A 66 -11.54 -0.42 13.71
CA ASP A 66 -11.49 -1.85 14.06
C ASP A 66 -11.53 -2.80 12.86
N SER A 67 -11.68 -2.28 11.65
CA SER A 67 -11.70 -3.08 10.44
C SER A 67 -10.29 -3.48 9.99
N GLU A 68 -10.09 -4.75 9.66
CA GLU A 68 -8.84 -5.25 9.05
C GLU A 68 -8.50 -4.55 7.72
N TYR A 69 -9.53 -4.09 6.99
CA TYR A 69 -9.39 -3.35 5.72
C TYR A 69 -9.44 -1.83 5.90
N SER A 70 -9.24 -1.34 7.12
CA SER A 70 -9.34 0.09 7.39
C SER A 70 -8.31 0.89 6.58
N LEU A 71 -8.81 1.89 5.85
CA LEU A 71 -8.02 2.92 5.19
C LEU A 71 -7.95 4.21 6.04
N ARG A 72 -8.36 4.12 7.31
CA ARG A 72 -8.41 5.27 8.21
C ARG A 72 -7.05 5.97 8.28
N ASN A 73 -5.99 5.20 8.49
CA ASN A 73 -4.63 5.74 8.61
C ASN A 73 -4.16 6.33 7.27
N TYR A 74 -4.46 5.69 6.14
CA TYR A 74 -4.21 6.25 4.81
C TYR A 74 -4.87 7.63 4.61
N VAL A 75 -6.16 7.75 4.98
CA VAL A 75 -6.88 9.03 4.88
C VAL A 75 -6.30 10.10 5.82
N LEU A 76 -5.77 9.70 6.99
CA LEU A 76 -5.14 10.61 7.94
C LEU A 76 -3.73 11.03 7.50
N ASP A 77 -3.02 10.15 6.82
CA ASP A 77 -1.71 10.40 6.24
C ASP A 77 -1.73 11.54 5.21
N GLU A 78 -2.78 11.66 4.41
CA GLU A 78 -2.98 12.78 3.49
C GLU A 78 -2.88 14.15 4.17
N ARG A 79 -3.11 14.23 5.48
CA ARG A 79 -2.91 15.46 6.26
C ARG A 79 -1.43 15.87 6.33
N TRP A 80 -0.53 14.90 6.39
CA TRP A 80 0.91 15.13 6.42
C TRP A 80 1.46 15.45 5.03
N CYS A 81 0.89 14.85 4.00
CA CYS A 81 1.23 15.14 2.61
C CYS A 81 0.72 16.51 2.14
N TRP A 82 -0.33 17.07 2.79
CA TRP A 82 -0.95 18.33 2.37
C TRP A 82 0.02 19.53 2.25
N PRO A 83 0.98 19.74 3.17
CA PRO A 83 1.98 20.80 3.02
C PRO A 83 2.89 20.61 1.82
N ALA A 84 3.26 19.38 1.47
CA ALA A 84 4.04 19.07 0.27
C ALA A 84 3.26 19.39 -1.00
N TRP A 85 2.00 18.98 -1.08
CA TRP A 85 1.11 19.33 -2.18
C TRP A 85 0.90 20.84 -2.34
N GLY A 86 0.87 21.60 -1.24
CA GLY A 86 0.82 23.06 -1.25
C GLY A 86 2.06 23.72 -1.88
N ARG A 87 3.16 22.98 -2.02
CA ARG A 87 4.44 23.40 -2.62
C ARG A 87 4.76 22.67 -3.93
N LEU A 88 3.76 22.09 -4.59
CA LEU A 88 3.95 21.32 -5.82
C LEU A 88 4.72 22.09 -6.91
N GLU A 89 4.46 23.40 -7.09
CA GLU A 89 5.19 24.20 -8.07
C GLU A 89 6.70 24.22 -7.78
N GLU A 90 7.08 24.29 -6.52
CA GLU A 90 8.48 24.23 -6.08
C GLU A 90 9.09 22.87 -6.42
N ALA A 91 8.43 21.77 -6.05
CA ALA A 91 8.86 20.42 -6.37
C ALA A 91 9.07 20.20 -7.87
N LEU A 92 8.11 20.64 -8.71
CA LEU A 92 8.21 20.53 -10.16
C LEU A 92 9.36 21.35 -10.76
N ARG A 93 9.79 22.45 -10.13
CA ARG A 93 10.90 23.29 -10.62
C ARG A 93 12.26 22.81 -10.16
N SER A 94 12.32 22.21 -8.97
CA SER A 94 13.57 21.77 -8.35
C SER A 94 13.90 20.30 -8.65
N ASP A 95 12.93 19.53 -9.17
CA ASP A 95 13.00 18.06 -9.29
C ASP A 95 13.38 17.38 -7.96
N ALA A 96 12.78 17.88 -6.88
CA ALA A 96 13.05 17.42 -5.52
C ALA A 96 11.83 17.60 -4.62
N PRO A 97 11.64 16.72 -3.63
CA PRO A 97 10.59 16.86 -2.64
C PRO A 97 10.71 18.18 -1.87
N PRO A 98 9.60 18.91 -1.64
CA PRO A 98 9.65 20.23 -1.00
C PRO A 98 9.74 20.16 0.54
N LEU A 99 9.66 18.97 1.13
CA LEU A 99 9.78 18.70 2.56
C LEU A 99 11.01 17.83 2.84
N PRO A 100 11.54 17.86 4.09
CA PRO A 100 12.68 17.02 4.47
C PRO A 100 12.42 15.54 4.21
N GLN A 101 13.46 14.86 3.73
CA GLN A 101 13.49 13.42 3.52
C GLN A 101 14.41 12.78 4.57
N ASP A 102 14.25 11.49 4.82
CA ASP A 102 15.20 10.69 5.58
C ASP A 102 16.44 10.34 4.71
N ASP A 103 17.41 9.61 5.28
CA ASP A 103 18.66 9.24 4.60
C ASP A 103 18.42 8.30 3.39
N ASP A 104 17.27 7.65 3.31
CA ASP A 104 16.87 6.77 2.21
C ASP A 104 16.01 7.50 1.15
N GLY A 105 15.73 8.79 1.34
CA GLY A 105 14.97 9.63 0.40
C GLY A 105 13.46 9.57 0.54
N TYR A 106 12.97 9.12 1.71
CA TYR A 106 11.53 9.13 2.01
C TYR A 106 11.13 10.36 2.82
N HIS A 107 9.90 10.81 2.63
CA HIS A 107 9.35 11.85 3.48
C HIS A 107 9.32 11.39 4.96
N VAL A 108 9.82 12.24 5.85
CA VAL A 108 9.81 11.96 7.30
C VAL A 108 8.37 12.05 7.82
N PHE A 109 7.75 10.91 8.03
CA PHE A 109 6.47 10.78 8.71
C PHE A 109 6.67 10.60 10.22
N PRO A 110 5.69 10.98 11.07
CA PRO A 110 5.71 10.57 12.48
C PRO A 110 5.70 9.04 12.58
N GLU A 111 6.59 8.46 13.39
CA GLU A 111 6.76 6.99 13.55
C GLU A 111 5.45 6.23 13.77
N GLU A 112 4.49 6.84 14.45
CA GLU A 112 3.19 6.25 14.74
C GLU A 112 2.29 6.03 13.51
N PHE A 113 2.58 6.70 12.38
CA PHE A 113 1.81 6.62 11.13
C PHE A 113 2.48 5.78 10.04
N LEU A 114 3.81 5.66 10.07
CA LEU A 114 4.63 5.10 8.99
C LEU A 114 4.22 3.70 8.52
N LEU A 115 3.60 2.90 9.38
CA LEU A 115 3.57 1.45 9.18
C LEU A 115 2.18 0.84 9.09
N ASP A 116 1.14 1.60 9.46
CA ASP A 116 -0.24 1.13 9.43
C ASP A 116 -1.06 1.73 8.28
N PHE A 117 -0.54 2.78 7.61
CA PHE A 117 -1.39 3.55 6.69
C PHE A 117 -1.82 2.76 5.46
N LEU A 118 -0.97 1.88 4.94
CA LEU A 118 -1.28 1.05 3.77
C LEU A 118 -1.76 -0.36 4.11
N HIS A 119 -1.77 -0.79 5.38
CA HIS A 119 -2.04 -2.20 5.71
C HIS A 119 -3.34 -2.72 5.09
N GLY A 120 -4.46 -2.04 5.32
CA GLY A 120 -5.76 -2.48 4.80
C GLY A 120 -5.85 -2.48 3.26
N HIS A 121 -5.18 -1.51 2.61
CA HIS A 121 -5.06 -1.48 1.15
C HIS A 121 -4.21 -2.63 0.62
N SER A 122 -3.01 -2.80 1.18
CA SER A 122 -2.07 -3.84 0.78
C SER A 122 -2.62 -5.25 1.04
N LEU A 123 -3.42 -5.43 2.10
CA LEU A 123 -4.10 -6.70 2.36
C LEU A 123 -5.10 -7.03 1.24
N ALA A 124 -5.96 -6.08 0.87
CA ALA A 124 -6.91 -6.28 -0.23
C ALA A 124 -6.20 -6.53 -1.57
N MET A 125 -5.09 -5.85 -1.85
CA MET A 125 -4.29 -6.08 -3.06
C MET A 125 -3.61 -7.45 -3.02
N GLY A 126 -3.09 -7.86 -1.87
CA GLY A 126 -2.50 -9.19 -1.66
C GLY A 126 -3.51 -10.32 -1.85
N GLU A 127 -4.76 -10.14 -1.43
CA GLU A 127 -5.84 -11.10 -1.68
C GLU A 127 -6.13 -11.23 -3.19
N LEU A 128 -6.25 -10.10 -3.91
CA LEU A 128 -6.40 -10.12 -5.37
C LEU A 128 -5.19 -10.73 -6.09
N LEU A 129 -3.98 -10.48 -5.59
CA LEU A 129 -2.77 -11.12 -6.11
C LEU A 129 -2.84 -12.63 -5.94
N ALA A 130 -3.20 -13.12 -4.74
CA ALA A 130 -3.33 -14.54 -4.43
C ALA A 130 -4.41 -15.26 -5.26
N GLU A 131 -5.50 -14.55 -5.61
CA GLU A 131 -6.54 -15.06 -6.51
C GLU A 131 -6.09 -15.11 -7.97
N THR A 132 -5.13 -14.26 -8.36
CA THR A 132 -4.74 -14.05 -9.76
C THR A 132 -3.47 -14.81 -10.14
N ILE A 133 -2.47 -14.85 -9.26
CA ILE A 133 -1.17 -15.50 -9.47
C ILE A 133 -1.10 -16.75 -8.59
N ALA A 134 -0.88 -17.90 -9.22
CA ALA A 134 -0.70 -19.15 -8.51
C ALA A 134 0.74 -19.29 -8.01
N PHE A 135 0.89 -19.64 -6.73
CA PHE A 135 2.19 -19.94 -6.13
C PHE A 135 2.42 -21.47 -6.04
N ASP A 136 2.00 -22.20 -7.08
CA ASP A 136 2.11 -23.65 -7.16
C ASP A 136 3.59 -24.08 -7.14
N GLY A 137 3.92 -24.97 -6.20
CA GLY A 137 5.29 -25.47 -6.05
C GLY A 137 6.25 -24.50 -5.32
N VAL A 138 5.81 -23.29 -4.99
CA VAL A 138 6.55 -22.36 -4.13
C VAL A 138 6.39 -22.80 -2.68
N THR A 139 7.49 -23.00 -1.99
CA THR A 139 7.48 -23.34 -0.56
C THR A 139 7.73 -22.13 0.32
N ARG A 140 8.55 -21.19 -0.15
CA ARG A 140 8.91 -19.99 0.58
C ARG A 140 9.04 -18.76 -0.33
N VAL A 141 8.33 -17.69 0.02
CA VAL A 141 8.37 -16.41 -0.68
C VAL A 141 9.10 -15.35 0.15
N MET A 142 9.93 -14.54 -0.50
CA MET A 142 10.52 -13.34 0.06
C MET A 142 9.69 -12.13 -0.37
N ASP A 143 9.18 -11.36 0.60
CA ASP A 143 8.41 -10.12 0.40
C ASP A 143 9.35 -8.94 0.65
N VAL A 144 9.85 -8.35 -0.44
CA VAL A 144 10.92 -7.34 -0.41
C VAL A 144 10.31 -5.95 -0.27
N GLY A 145 10.70 -5.23 0.79
CA GLY A 145 10.03 -3.99 1.17
C GLY A 145 8.58 -4.24 1.59
N GLY A 146 8.34 -5.39 2.26
CA GLY A 146 6.98 -5.89 2.52
C GLY A 146 6.19 -5.09 3.54
N GLY A 147 6.75 -4.01 4.12
CA GLY A 147 6.05 -3.06 4.97
C GLY A 147 5.32 -3.74 6.12
N SER A 148 4.02 -3.58 6.22
CA SER A 148 3.19 -4.20 7.25
C SER A 148 3.05 -5.72 7.16
N GLY A 149 3.61 -6.37 6.12
CA GLY A 149 3.48 -7.81 5.85
C GLY A 149 2.12 -8.22 5.28
N ALA A 150 1.29 -7.27 4.87
CA ALA A 150 -0.08 -7.53 4.43
C ALA A 150 -0.15 -8.46 3.21
N VAL A 151 0.74 -8.29 2.23
CA VAL A 151 0.82 -9.17 1.05
C VAL A 151 1.21 -10.58 1.46
N SER A 152 2.24 -10.74 2.29
CA SER A 152 2.65 -12.05 2.85
C SER A 152 1.52 -12.72 3.62
N ILE A 153 0.75 -11.95 4.43
CA ILE A 153 -0.43 -12.46 5.16
C ILE A 153 -1.48 -12.99 4.19
N ALA A 154 -1.83 -12.23 3.15
CA ALA A 154 -2.81 -12.63 2.15
C ALA A 154 -2.38 -13.90 1.40
N LEU A 155 -1.12 -13.93 0.93
CA LEU A 155 -0.56 -15.09 0.22
C LEU A 155 -0.55 -16.35 1.10
N CYS A 156 -0.13 -16.25 2.37
CA CYS A 156 -0.11 -17.37 3.30
C CYS A 156 -1.53 -17.83 3.70
N ARG A 157 -2.52 -16.93 3.77
CA ARG A 157 -3.92 -17.30 3.99
C ARG A 157 -4.47 -18.12 2.83
N ALA A 158 -4.20 -17.70 1.60
CA ALA A 158 -4.65 -18.37 0.38
C ALA A 158 -3.92 -19.71 0.14
N ASN A 159 -2.67 -19.84 0.58
CA ASN A 159 -1.80 -21.00 0.34
C ASN A 159 -1.35 -21.60 1.69
N PRO A 160 -2.02 -22.65 2.20
CA PRO A 160 -1.75 -23.20 3.54
C PRO A 160 -0.33 -23.73 3.76
N SER A 161 0.36 -24.19 2.72
CA SER A 161 1.74 -24.71 2.78
C SER A 161 2.81 -23.65 2.57
N LEU A 162 2.43 -22.43 2.14
CA LEU A 162 3.38 -21.36 1.85
C LEU A 162 3.94 -20.78 3.14
N GLN A 163 5.24 -20.58 3.17
CA GLN A 163 5.94 -19.76 4.14
C GLN A 163 6.38 -18.44 3.51
N ALA A 164 6.56 -17.40 4.32
CA ALA A 164 7.05 -16.11 3.87
C ALA A 164 8.15 -15.56 4.78
N VAL A 165 9.01 -14.73 4.22
CA VAL A 165 9.91 -13.86 4.95
C VAL A 165 9.71 -12.42 4.47
N VAL A 166 9.24 -11.56 5.36
CA VAL A 166 9.12 -10.12 5.10
C VAL A 166 10.47 -9.48 5.33
N VAL A 167 11.01 -8.85 4.29
CA VAL A 167 12.31 -8.18 4.31
C VAL A 167 12.08 -6.68 4.30
N ASP A 168 12.46 -6.01 5.38
CA ASP A 168 12.34 -4.56 5.52
C ASP A 168 13.32 -4.04 6.58
N ARG A 169 13.34 -2.73 6.84
CA ARG A 169 14.12 -2.10 7.91
C ARG A 169 13.51 -2.45 9.28
N GLU A 170 14.34 -2.48 10.34
CA GLU A 170 13.92 -2.91 11.68
C GLU A 170 12.77 -2.06 12.24
N GLU A 171 12.79 -0.75 12.01
CA GLU A 171 11.74 0.17 12.46
C GLU A 171 10.37 -0.18 11.86
N VAL A 172 10.34 -0.67 10.60
CA VAL A 172 9.14 -1.17 9.92
C VAL A 172 8.70 -2.50 10.52
N LEU A 173 9.64 -3.41 10.72
CA LEU A 173 9.37 -4.79 11.14
C LEU A 173 8.76 -4.90 12.54
N VAL A 174 8.88 -3.90 13.39
CA VAL A 174 8.18 -3.86 14.68
C VAL A 174 6.67 -4.00 14.48
N LYS A 175 6.10 -3.21 13.59
CA LYS A 175 4.66 -3.25 13.26
C LYS A 175 4.29 -4.47 12.43
N THR A 176 5.16 -4.87 11.52
CA THR A 176 4.98 -6.11 10.73
C THR A 176 4.72 -7.31 11.62
N ARG A 177 5.53 -7.49 12.69
CA ARG A 177 5.37 -8.60 13.64
C ARG A 177 4.02 -8.55 14.39
N GLU A 178 3.55 -7.35 14.77
CA GLU A 178 2.22 -7.18 15.39
C GLU A 178 1.09 -7.61 14.45
N HIS A 179 1.17 -7.27 13.15
CA HIS A 179 0.18 -7.68 12.15
C HIS A 179 0.21 -9.19 11.90
N ILE A 180 1.40 -9.79 11.79
CA ILE A 180 1.59 -11.24 11.62
C ILE A 180 1.01 -12.01 12.81
N GLU A 181 1.29 -11.56 14.03
CA GLU A 181 0.74 -12.15 15.27
C GLU A 181 -0.79 -12.05 15.30
N ARG A 182 -1.33 -10.88 15.02
CA ARG A 182 -2.79 -10.64 14.95
C ARG A 182 -3.47 -11.51 13.89
N ALA A 183 -2.79 -11.78 12.78
CA ALA A 183 -3.26 -12.68 11.73
C ALA A 183 -3.14 -14.18 12.10
N GLY A 184 -2.45 -14.52 13.21
CA GLY A 184 -2.22 -15.91 13.64
C GLY A 184 -1.26 -16.67 12.72
N LEU A 185 -0.29 -15.99 12.08
CA LEU A 185 0.61 -16.56 11.09
C LEU A 185 2.09 -16.55 11.50
N SER A 186 2.39 -16.34 12.79
CA SER A 186 3.78 -16.26 13.29
C SER A 186 4.61 -17.54 13.11
N ASP A 187 3.97 -18.68 12.89
CA ASP A 187 4.62 -19.96 12.57
C ASP A 187 4.98 -20.12 11.08
N ARG A 188 4.41 -19.26 10.20
CA ARG A 188 4.61 -19.34 8.75
C ARG A 188 5.25 -18.10 8.14
N ILE A 189 5.14 -16.95 8.80
CA ILE A 189 5.70 -15.68 8.32
C ILE A 189 6.77 -15.22 9.31
N SER A 190 7.99 -15.14 8.84
CA SER A 190 9.13 -14.59 9.55
C SER A 190 9.48 -13.19 9.06
N THR A 191 10.33 -12.45 9.78
CA THR A 191 10.84 -11.14 9.38
C THR A 191 12.35 -11.16 9.28
N ARG A 192 12.92 -10.38 8.33
CA ARG A 192 14.35 -10.20 8.14
C ARG A 192 14.66 -8.71 8.06
N ASN A 193 15.40 -8.20 9.06
CA ASN A 193 15.94 -6.86 8.98
C ASN A 193 17.04 -6.81 7.91
N ALA A 194 16.81 -6.01 6.85
CA ALA A 194 17.81 -5.75 5.83
C ALA A 194 17.49 -4.46 5.06
N ASN A 195 18.51 -3.67 4.77
CA ASN A 195 18.45 -2.63 3.76
C ASN A 195 18.65 -3.30 2.39
N VAL A 196 17.66 -3.16 1.50
CA VAL A 196 17.64 -3.81 0.19
C VAL A 196 18.85 -3.43 -0.69
N PHE A 197 19.48 -2.27 -0.45
CA PHE A 197 20.62 -1.78 -1.23
C PHE A 197 21.98 -2.28 -0.73
N THR A 198 22.12 -2.56 0.56
CA THR A 198 23.43 -2.84 1.17
C THR A 198 23.56 -4.24 1.73
N ASP A 199 22.46 -4.81 2.23
CA ASP A 199 22.52 -6.06 2.97
C ASP A 199 22.23 -7.28 2.09
N THR A 200 22.62 -8.45 2.53
CA THR A 200 22.33 -9.72 1.86
C THR A 200 20.87 -10.08 2.05
N LEU A 201 20.16 -10.29 0.93
CA LEU A 201 18.79 -10.79 0.93
C LEU A 201 18.78 -12.32 1.24
N PRO A 202 17.63 -12.87 1.72
CA PRO A 202 17.48 -14.32 1.89
C PRO A 202 17.74 -15.08 0.60
N ASP A 203 18.48 -16.18 0.68
CA ASP A 203 18.85 -17.05 -0.45
C ASP A 203 18.18 -18.44 -0.39
N ASP A 204 17.27 -18.60 0.58
CA ASP A 204 16.50 -19.83 0.83
C ASP A 204 15.02 -19.74 0.38
N CYS A 205 14.72 -18.81 -0.55
CA CYS A 205 13.38 -18.59 -1.08
C CYS A 205 13.27 -19.06 -2.54
N ASP A 206 12.10 -19.65 -2.88
CA ASP A 206 11.78 -20.09 -4.25
C ASP A 206 11.20 -18.94 -5.08
N ALA A 207 10.64 -17.94 -4.42
CA ALA A 207 10.00 -16.80 -5.05
C ALA A 207 10.29 -15.50 -4.29
N ALA A 208 10.12 -14.39 -5.00
CA ALA A 208 10.10 -13.04 -4.43
C ALA A 208 8.87 -12.27 -4.90
N VAL A 209 8.33 -11.44 -4.02
CA VAL A 209 7.31 -10.44 -4.33
C VAL A 209 7.91 -9.07 -4.03
N ILE A 210 7.70 -8.12 -4.94
CA ILE A 210 7.96 -6.69 -4.76
C ILE A 210 6.63 -5.99 -5.00
N ALA A 211 6.02 -5.45 -3.95
CA ALA A 211 4.68 -4.91 -4.02
C ALA A 211 4.66 -3.44 -3.59
N SER A 212 4.28 -2.54 -4.49
CA SER A 212 4.14 -1.11 -4.22
C SER A 212 5.40 -0.50 -3.58
N MET A 213 6.55 -0.77 -4.17
CA MET A 213 7.85 -0.35 -3.65
C MET A 213 8.75 0.31 -4.71
N LEU A 214 8.76 -0.22 -5.95
CA LEU A 214 9.70 0.26 -6.97
C LEU A 214 9.45 1.73 -7.33
N HIS A 215 8.20 2.15 -7.28
CA HIS A 215 7.78 3.52 -7.60
C HIS A 215 8.37 4.60 -6.68
N ASP A 216 8.88 4.22 -5.50
CA ASP A 216 9.51 5.16 -4.57
C ASP A 216 10.93 5.56 -5.00
N PHE A 217 11.49 4.87 -5.98
CA PHE A 217 12.88 5.00 -6.39
C PHE A 217 13.04 5.48 -7.83
N SER A 218 14.23 6.03 -8.14
CA SER A 218 14.62 6.29 -9.53
C SER A 218 14.73 4.99 -10.33
N VAL A 219 14.70 5.10 -11.66
CA VAL A 219 14.86 3.94 -12.59
C VAL A 219 16.10 3.11 -12.24
N GLU A 220 17.22 3.78 -11.95
CA GLU A 220 18.50 3.11 -11.64
C GLU A 220 18.41 2.34 -10.33
N ARG A 221 17.83 2.92 -9.30
CA ARG A 221 17.67 2.26 -8.00
C ARG A 221 16.66 1.13 -8.05
N ALA A 222 15.55 1.30 -8.76
CA ALA A 222 14.58 0.23 -9.00
C ALA A 222 15.21 -0.96 -9.74
N ALA A 223 16.02 -0.71 -10.77
CA ALA A 223 16.77 -1.74 -11.49
C ALA A 223 17.82 -2.42 -10.59
N GLU A 224 18.47 -1.69 -9.69
CA GLU A 224 19.39 -2.26 -8.68
C GLU A 224 18.66 -3.23 -7.76
N ILE A 225 17.48 -2.86 -7.23
CA ILE A 225 16.66 -3.75 -6.39
C ILE A 225 16.35 -5.05 -7.14
N LEU A 226 15.85 -4.96 -8.37
CA LEU A 226 15.54 -6.13 -9.21
C LEU A 226 16.77 -7.03 -9.42
N SER A 227 17.94 -6.45 -9.67
CA SER A 227 19.18 -7.19 -9.86
C SER A 227 19.61 -7.92 -8.58
N ARG A 228 19.44 -7.29 -7.41
CA ARG A 228 19.77 -7.89 -6.11
C ARG A 228 18.80 -9.03 -5.76
N VAL A 229 17.51 -8.86 -6.05
CA VAL A 229 16.52 -9.94 -5.91
C VAL A 229 16.84 -11.10 -6.86
N ALA A 230 17.23 -10.81 -8.10
CA ALA A 230 17.67 -11.84 -9.02
C ALA A 230 18.89 -12.62 -8.48
N ALA A 231 19.86 -11.95 -7.86
CA ALA A 231 21.03 -12.61 -7.31
C ALA A 231 20.71 -13.56 -6.14
N SER A 232 19.63 -13.29 -5.37
CA SER A 232 19.25 -14.10 -4.21
C SER A 232 18.34 -15.30 -4.56
N LEU A 233 17.62 -15.26 -5.68
CA LEU A 233 16.74 -16.37 -6.10
C LEU A 233 17.52 -17.47 -6.82
N PRO A 234 17.07 -18.75 -6.73
CA PRO A 234 17.61 -19.83 -7.55
C PRO A 234 17.23 -19.67 -9.03
N SER A 235 17.94 -20.33 -9.95
CA SER A 235 17.50 -20.45 -11.36
C SER A 235 16.12 -21.09 -11.41
N GLY A 236 15.21 -20.56 -12.22
CA GLY A 236 13.80 -20.95 -12.27
C GLY A 236 12.96 -20.40 -11.11
N GLY A 237 13.53 -19.58 -10.20
CA GLY A 237 12.78 -18.90 -9.14
C GLY A 237 11.80 -17.88 -9.71
N THR A 238 10.68 -17.69 -9.03
CA THR A 238 9.59 -16.79 -9.45
C THR A 238 9.79 -15.39 -8.88
N LEU A 239 9.61 -14.37 -9.71
CA LEU A 239 9.45 -12.97 -9.27
C LEU A 239 8.04 -12.50 -9.59
N VAL A 240 7.39 -11.83 -8.65
CA VAL A 240 6.15 -11.10 -8.88
C VAL A 240 6.37 -9.65 -8.51
N VAL A 241 6.17 -8.75 -9.47
CA VAL A 241 6.18 -7.30 -9.24
C VAL A 241 4.75 -6.79 -9.32
N MET A 242 4.28 -6.14 -8.26
CA MET A 242 2.93 -5.57 -8.18
C MET A 242 3.03 -4.06 -7.99
N GLU A 243 2.58 -3.30 -8.99
CA GLU A 243 2.71 -1.84 -9.00
C GLU A 243 1.49 -1.15 -9.57
N ILE A 244 1.26 0.11 -9.15
CA ILE A 244 0.34 1.01 -9.83
C ILE A 244 1.01 1.49 -11.13
N ALA A 245 0.41 1.21 -12.28
CA ALA A 245 1.03 1.47 -13.58
C ALA A 245 0.13 2.33 -14.48
N PRO A 246 0.66 3.44 -15.04
CA PRO A 246 0.00 4.13 -16.14
C PRO A 246 0.05 3.29 -17.43
N ASP A 247 -0.79 3.66 -18.40
CA ASP A 247 -0.70 3.12 -19.75
C ASP A 247 0.67 3.44 -20.37
N ASP A 248 1.13 2.63 -21.31
CA ASP A 248 2.47 2.76 -21.90
C ASP A 248 2.65 4.09 -22.66
N ASP A 249 1.57 4.69 -23.17
CA ASP A 249 1.58 6.02 -23.78
C ASP A 249 1.43 7.17 -22.77
N ARG A 250 1.33 6.84 -21.47
CA ARG A 250 1.09 7.75 -20.34
C ARG A 250 -0.17 8.64 -20.50
N GLY A 251 -1.11 8.22 -21.38
CA GLY A 251 -2.39 8.89 -21.61
C GLY A 251 -3.43 8.69 -20.52
N GLY A 252 -3.20 7.79 -19.60
CA GLY A 252 -4.08 7.46 -18.49
C GLY A 252 -3.64 6.21 -17.72
N PRO A 253 -4.48 5.66 -16.87
CA PRO A 253 -5.64 6.31 -16.27
C PRO A 253 -5.28 7.48 -15.33
N VAL A 254 -6.28 8.22 -14.87
CA VAL A 254 -6.05 9.42 -14.03
C VAL A 254 -5.29 9.09 -12.74
N LEU A 255 -5.62 7.98 -12.08
CA LEU A 255 -5.03 7.64 -10.79
C LEU A 255 -3.50 7.42 -10.87
N PRO A 256 -2.94 6.58 -11.75
CA PRO A 256 -1.49 6.47 -11.92
C PRO A 256 -0.80 7.77 -12.32
N ALA A 257 -1.46 8.61 -13.14
CA ALA A 257 -0.90 9.89 -13.52
C ALA A 257 -0.78 10.84 -12.31
N VAL A 258 -1.83 10.92 -11.46
CA VAL A 258 -1.79 11.69 -10.20
C VAL A 258 -0.79 11.06 -9.22
N PHE A 259 -0.69 9.73 -9.18
CA PHE A 259 0.27 9.02 -8.33
C PHE A 259 1.73 9.36 -8.70
N THR A 260 2.05 9.52 -9.98
CA THR A 260 3.38 10.04 -10.39
C THR A 260 3.65 11.42 -9.77
N VAL A 261 2.65 12.31 -9.72
CA VAL A 261 2.81 13.62 -9.06
C VAL A 261 2.98 13.47 -7.55
N THR A 262 2.30 12.49 -6.95
CA THR A 262 2.51 12.14 -5.52
C THR A 262 3.95 11.73 -5.26
N MET A 263 4.55 10.94 -6.14
CA MET A 263 5.97 10.56 -6.01
C MET A 263 6.90 11.78 -6.08
N ILE A 264 6.67 12.71 -6.99
CA ILE A 264 7.48 13.94 -7.10
C ILE A 264 7.48 14.79 -5.81
N VAL A 265 6.37 14.81 -5.07
CA VAL A 265 6.28 15.61 -3.82
C VAL A 265 6.75 14.86 -2.58
N ASN A 266 6.86 13.54 -2.64
CA ASN A 266 7.13 12.70 -1.46
C ASN A 266 8.44 11.92 -1.52
N THR A 267 9.06 11.73 -2.71
CA THR A 267 10.24 10.88 -2.88
C THR A 267 11.31 11.56 -3.73
N GLU A 268 12.56 11.15 -3.55
CA GLU A 268 13.68 11.60 -4.37
C GLU A 268 13.84 10.68 -5.60
N GLY A 269 13.28 11.11 -6.74
CA GLY A 269 13.37 10.39 -8.02
C GLY A 269 12.32 9.31 -8.25
N GLY A 270 11.35 9.12 -7.34
CA GLY A 270 10.28 8.14 -7.53
C GLY A 270 9.30 8.52 -8.63
N ILE A 271 8.77 7.49 -9.30
CA ILE A 271 7.83 7.64 -10.41
C ILE A 271 6.96 6.39 -10.57
N ALA A 272 5.71 6.54 -11.02
CA ALA A 272 4.95 5.39 -11.48
C ALA A 272 5.48 4.89 -12.83
N PHE A 273 6.01 3.68 -12.85
CA PHE A 273 6.50 3.01 -14.06
C PHE A 273 5.35 2.47 -14.90
N THR A 274 5.45 2.59 -16.22
CA THR A 274 4.54 1.90 -17.13
C THR A 274 4.79 0.38 -17.10
N ARG A 275 3.85 -0.40 -17.63
CA ARG A 275 4.04 -1.86 -17.76
C ARG A 275 5.23 -2.20 -18.64
N ALA A 276 5.44 -1.45 -19.72
CA ALA A 276 6.58 -1.64 -20.60
C ALA A 276 7.91 -1.39 -19.88
N GLU A 277 8.01 -0.29 -19.13
CA GLU A 277 9.21 0.04 -18.35
C GLU A 277 9.50 -1.00 -17.26
N LEU A 278 8.46 -1.48 -16.54
CA LEU A 278 8.63 -2.55 -15.55
C LEU A 278 9.14 -3.85 -16.18
N LYS A 279 8.57 -4.27 -17.33
CA LYS A 279 9.01 -5.48 -18.03
C LYS A 279 10.46 -5.36 -18.51
N GLU A 280 10.83 -4.21 -19.09
CA GLU A 280 12.21 -3.96 -19.54
C GLU A 280 13.20 -4.06 -18.36
N MET A 281 12.90 -3.47 -17.21
CA MET A 281 13.75 -3.56 -16.02
C MET A 281 13.85 -5.01 -15.49
N ILE A 282 12.72 -5.73 -15.44
CA ILE A 282 12.64 -7.13 -14.99
C ILE A 282 13.50 -8.03 -15.91
N GLU A 283 13.37 -7.86 -17.22
CA GLU A 283 14.12 -8.65 -18.22
C GLU A 283 15.62 -8.31 -18.17
N ALA A 284 15.98 -7.05 -17.99
CA ALA A 284 17.36 -6.59 -17.82
C ALA A 284 18.00 -7.17 -16.54
N ALA A 285 17.22 -7.41 -15.49
CA ALA A 285 17.68 -8.04 -14.26
C ALA A 285 17.89 -9.56 -14.37
N GLY A 286 17.58 -10.19 -15.54
CA GLY A 286 17.82 -11.60 -15.82
C GLY A 286 16.61 -12.50 -15.64
N PHE A 287 15.40 -11.94 -15.64
CA PHE A 287 14.18 -12.71 -15.65
C PHE A 287 13.59 -12.84 -17.07
N GLU A 288 12.66 -13.75 -17.23
CA GLU A 288 11.78 -13.89 -18.38
C GLU A 288 10.34 -13.63 -17.94
N VAL A 289 9.69 -12.63 -18.51
CA VAL A 289 8.29 -12.28 -18.18
C VAL A 289 7.36 -13.36 -18.74
N GLU A 290 6.56 -13.97 -17.85
CA GLU A 290 5.60 -15.02 -18.19
C GLU A 290 4.16 -14.48 -18.27
N ARG A 291 3.80 -13.55 -17.38
CA ARG A 291 2.45 -12.98 -17.33
C ARG A 291 2.48 -11.50 -16.95
N ASP A 292 1.49 -10.78 -17.44
CA ASP A 292 1.21 -9.39 -17.10
C ASP A 292 -0.32 -9.25 -16.99
N VAL A 293 -0.81 -8.98 -15.79
CA VAL A 293 -2.24 -8.95 -15.49
C VAL A 293 -2.61 -7.71 -14.70
N THR A 294 -3.83 -7.20 -14.91
CA THR A 294 -4.42 -6.17 -14.04
C THR A 294 -5.14 -6.86 -12.89
N LEU A 295 -4.87 -6.44 -11.67
CA LEU A 295 -5.54 -6.94 -10.49
C LEU A 295 -6.90 -6.26 -10.33
N GLY A 296 -7.98 -7.06 -10.41
CA GLY A 296 -9.35 -6.60 -10.29
C GLY A 296 -9.83 -5.73 -11.47
N GLU A 297 -11.14 -5.60 -11.63
CA GLU A 297 -11.74 -4.89 -12.77
C GLU A 297 -11.63 -3.35 -12.68
N ARG A 298 -11.39 -2.79 -11.50
CA ARG A 298 -11.40 -1.34 -11.23
C ARG A 298 -10.06 -0.80 -10.77
N TYR A 299 -9.08 -1.69 -10.60
CA TYR A 299 -7.76 -1.29 -10.10
C TYR A 299 -6.81 -1.05 -11.26
N VAL A 300 -5.98 -0.04 -11.11
CA VAL A 300 -4.91 0.30 -12.06
C VAL A 300 -3.57 -0.33 -11.63
N THR A 301 -3.65 -1.32 -10.74
CA THR A 301 -2.51 -2.09 -10.26
C THR A 301 -2.26 -3.25 -11.22
N THR A 302 -1.02 -3.39 -11.66
CA THR A 302 -0.55 -4.52 -12.46
C THR A 302 0.21 -5.49 -11.58
N ALA A 303 0.15 -6.78 -11.92
CA ALA A 303 1.06 -7.80 -11.43
C ALA A 303 1.79 -8.43 -12.60
N ILE A 304 3.11 -8.39 -12.58
CA ILE A 304 3.99 -9.00 -13.58
C ILE A 304 4.69 -10.19 -12.92
N GLU A 305 4.40 -11.37 -13.45
CA GLU A 305 5.05 -12.63 -13.06
C GLU A 305 6.19 -12.93 -14.03
N ALA A 306 7.35 -13.27 -13.49
CA ALA A 306 8.54 -13.55 -14.27
C ALA A 306 9.35 -14.70 -13.64
N ARG A 307 10.12 -15.40 -14.47
CA ARG A 307 10.96 -16.55 -14.11
C ARG A 307 12.42 -16.19 -14.22
N LYS A 308 13.23 -16.48 -13.19
CA LYS A 308 14.68 -16.30 -13.27
C LYS A 308 15.29 -17.25 -14.31
N ARG A 309 16.05 -16.72 -15.24
CA ARG A 309 16.79 -17.49 -16.28
C ARG A 309 17.90 -18.35 -15.70
#